data_18488b8bd246abd49355490ab2d3693e
#
_entry.id   18488b8bd246abd49355490ab2d3693e
#
_cell.length_a   1.000
_cell.length_b   1.000
_cell.length_c   1.000
_cell.angle_alpha   90.00
_cell.angle_beta   90.00
_cell.angle_gamma   90.00
#
_symmetry.space_group_name_H-M   'P 1'
#
loop_
_entity.id
_entity.type
_entity.pdbx_description
1 polymer ?
#
loop_
_entity_poly.entity_id
_entity_poly.type
_entity_poly.pdbx_seq_one_letter_code
_entity_poly.pdbx_strand_id
1 'polypeptide(L)'
;MKTDDITTYDDEVTQEPDSQIDNQIINALLSKNVDDGFDLKHEIHRSLDIDSGNGLHLELNRINDIRYINKHFEKVNRALNIGDYYVGVVKTLENYRATRKGRNIPIIGGFVRVWDFAFFRIAPKVWGIRKIYFGITRGKGRLISKAEVLGRLVSCGFEIDGVRRVDNLHLFTVKKVGNPVGVKPSYGPLFKMNRVGKNGKIIGVYKFRTMHPYSEFIQSYLIRTNGYGENGKIKDDFRMSRWSKIMRKYWIDEIPQLLNVLKGDMKLVGVRPVSKVYFDELPEELKNQRSRFKPGCIPPYVAFNEKSSLNSVLECEKKYLEMKTKNPYFTDTKLFFKAIFNIVFKGKRSG
;
A
#
# COMPACT_ATOMS: atom_id res chain seq x y z
N MET A 1 -29.03 -11.06 14.87
CA MET A 1 -28.63 -9.90 14.08
C MET A 1 -27.86 -9.00 15.03
N LYS A 2 -26.54 -9.24 15.20
CA LYS A 2 -25.67 -8.43 16.07
C LYS A 2 -25.06 -7.36 15.18
N THR A 3 -25.35 -6.13 15.51
CA THR A 3 -24.70 -4.93 14.97
C THR A 3 -23.26 -4.93 15.44
N ASP A 4 -22.34 -5.33 14.55
CA ASP A 4 -20.92 -5.20 14.81
C ASP A 4 -20.59 -3.71 14.86
N ASP A 5 -20.16 -3.28 16.03
CA ASP A 5 -19.63 -1.97 16.33
C ASP A 5 -18.59 -1.55 15.29
N ILE A 6 -18.92 -0.47 14.62
CA ILE A 6 -17.98 0.26 13.77
C ILE A 6 -17.06 1.03 14.71
N THR A 7 -16.03 0.35 15.20
CA THR A 7 -14.93 1.04 15.86
C THR A 7 -14.35 2.04 14.88
N THR A 8 -14.60 3.30 15.17
CA THR A 8 -13.87 4.44 14.62
C THR A 8 -12.40 4.17 14.86
N TYR A 9 -11.64 4.09 13.75
CA TYR A 9 -10.18 4.13 13.83
C TYR A 9 -9.81 5.54 14.30
N ASP A 10 -9.65 5.70 15.59
CA ASP A 10 -8.91 6.83 16.15
C ASP A 10 -7.44 6.62 15.76
N ASP A 11 -6.92 7.61 15.03
CA ASP A 11 -5.53 7.72 14.63
C ASP A 11 -4.66 8.09 15.86
N GLU A 12 -4.56 7.21 16.82
CA GLU A 12 -3.68 7.39 17.96
C GLU A 12 -2.45 6.50 17.88
N VAL A 13 -1.41 6.99 17.22
CA VAL A 13 -0.03 6.99 17.73
C VAL A 13 0.67 8.21 17.13
N THR A 14 0.42 9.35 17.69
CA THR A 14 1.27 10.53 17.57
C THR A 14 1.43 11.08 18.97
N GLN A 15 2.66 11.35 19.37
CA GLN A 15 2.92 12.24 20.50
C GLN A 15 1.94 13.40 20.40
N GLU A 16 1.22 13.72 21.48
CA GLU A 16 0.34 14.88 21.50
C GLU A 16 1.17 16.11 21.12
N PRO A 17 0.83 16.77 20.01
CA PRO A 17 1.57 17.95 19.60
C PRO A 17 1.28 19.08 20.59
N ASP A 18 2.25 19.95 20.78
CA ASP A 18 1.96 21.30 21.22
C ASP A 18 1.18 21.97 20.08
N SER A 19 -0.14 21.78 20.09
CA SER A 19 -1.06 22.07 18.97
C SER A 19 -0.99 23.52 18.50
N GLN A 20 -0.51 24.42 19.36
CA GLN A 20 -0.38 25.82 19.08
C GLN A 20 0.86 26.12 18.23
N ILE A 21 1.99 25.49 18.52
CA ILE A 21 3.25 25.65 17.77
C ILE A 21 3.13 24.99 16.39
N ASP A 22 2.57 23.79 16.30
CA ASP A 22 2.37 23.10 15.00
C ASP A 22 1.44 23.90 14.07
N ASN A 23 0.39 24.54 14.62
CA ASN A 23 -0.49 25.43 13.86
C ASN A 23 0.24 26.69 13.37
N GLN A 24 1.10 27.28 14.18
CA GLN A 24 1.91 28.44 13.79
C GLN A 24 2.89 28.07 12.67
N ILE A 25 3.59 26.95 12.77
CA ILE A 25 4.49 26.44 11.74
C ILE A 25 3.73 26.21 10.41
N ILE A 26 2.57 25.55 10.45
CA ILE A 26 1.78 25.31 9.24
C ILE A 26 1.25 26.61 8.64
N ASN A 27 0.75 27.52 9.47
CA ASN A 27 0.27 28.81 9.00
C ASN A 27 1.42 29.62 8.37
N ALA A 28 2.59 29.63 8.96
CA ALA A 28 3.77 30.29 8.41
C ALA A 28 4.23 29.64 7.08
N LEU A 29 4.23 28.30 6.99
CA LEU A 29 4.53 27.58 5.74
C LEU A 29 3.52 27.87 4.62
N LEU A 30 2.24 28.06 4.96
CA LEU A 30 1.18 28.28 3.98
C LEU A 30 0.97 29.74 3.62
N SER A 31 1.22 30.67 4.52
CA SER A 31 0.97 32.13 4.31
C SER A 31 2.00 32.80 3.40
N LYS A 32 3.18 32.23 3.26
CA LYS A 32 4.34 32.85 2.58
C LYS A 32 4.80 34.18 3.18
N ASN A 33 4.09 34.68 4.18
CA ASN A 33 4.42 35.90 4.90
C ASN A 33 4.93 35.46 6.28
N VAL A 34 6.24 35.37 6.41
CA VAL A 34 6.89 35.25 7.72
C VAL A 34 7.07 36.68 8.21
N ASP A 35 6.38 37.06 9.26
CA ASP A 35 6.62 38.34 9.94
C ASP A 35 8.08 38.41 10.37
N ASP A 36 8.72 39.54 10.13
CA ASP A 36 10.17 39.80 10.38
C ASP A 36 10.66 39.51 11.81
N GLY A 37 9.80 39.11 12.73
CA GLY A 37 10.12 38.74 14.10
C GLY A 37 10.04 37.26 14.45
N PHE A 38 9.54 36.40 13.53
CA PHE A 38 9.37 34.96 13.76
C PHE A 38 10.40 34.14 12.97
N ASP A 39 11.47 33.68 13.64
CA ASP A 39 12.43 32.76 13.01
C ASP A 39 11.84 31.35 12.89
N LEU A 40 11.09 31.16 11.82
CA LEU A 40 10.45 29.86 11.48
C LEU A 40 11.45 28.70 11.50
N LYS A 41 12.69 28.92 11.06
CA LYS A 41 13.70 27.84 11.08
C LYS A 41 14.08 27.47 12.51
N HIS A 42 14.34 28.45 13.36
CA HIS A 42 14.69 28.20 14.74
C HIS A 42 13.55 27.49 15.49
N GLU A 43 12.32 27.93 15.29
CA GLU A 43 11.14 27.29 15.90
C GLU A 43 10.94 25.84 15.43
N ILE A 44 11.16 25.57 14.15
CA ILE A 44 11.09 24.21 13.60
C ILE A 44 12.22 23.34 14.17
N HIS A 45 13.44 23.84 14.24
CA HIS A 45 14.55 23.09 14.87
C HIS A 45 14.21 22.71 16.30
N ARG A 46 13.66 23.64 17.08
CA ARG A 46 13.29 23.42 18.48
C ARG A 46 12.10 22.46 18.63
N SER A 47 11.02 22.67 17.86
CA SER A 47 9.77 21.89 18.02
C SER A 47 9.85 20.48 17.47
N LEU A 48 10.72 20.24 16.49
CA LEU A 48 10.92 18.94 15.84
C LEU A 48 12.19 18.22 16.31
N ASP A 49 12.89 18.77 17.31
CA ASP A 49 14.15 18.23 17.85
C ASP A 49 15.20 17.94 16.76
N ILE A 50 15.33 18.89 15.82
CA ILE A 50 16.32 18.82 14.74
C ILE A 50 17.62 19.45 15.23
N ASP A 51 18.72 18.70 15.11
CA ASP A 51 20.05 19.19 15.42
C ASP A 51 20.35 20.47 14.61
N SER A 52 20.70 21.54 15.31
CA SER A 52 21.02 22.86 14.73
C SER A 52 22.23 22.87 13.79
N GLY A 53 23.06 21.82 13.86
CA GLY A 53 24.18 21.63 12.94
C GLY A 53 23.78 21.12 11.54
N ASN A 54 22.55 20.63 11.36
CA ASN A 54 22.05 20.11 10.09
C ASN A 54 21.32 21.21 9.29
N GLY A 55 21.46 21.16 7.96
CA GLY A 55 20.71 22.00 7.05
C GLY A 55 19.21 21.67 7.07
N LEU A 56 18.37 22.69 6.90
CA LEU A 56 16.92 22.58 6.88
C LEU A 56 16.33 23.20 5.61
N HIS A 57 15.62 22.39 4.82
CA HIS A 57 14.83 22.84 3.67
C HIS A 57 13.34 22.85 4.02
N LEU A 58 12.69 23.99 3.89
CA LEU A 58 11.27 24.18 4.14
C LEU A 58 10.50 24.27 2.81
N GLU A 59 9.50 23.41 2.63
CA GLU A 59 8.61 23.48 1.49
C GLU A 59 7.40 24.35 1.79
N LEU A 60 7.37 25.51 1.20
CA LEU A 60 6.32 26.53 1.39
C LEU A 60 5.02 26.22 0.61
N ASN A 61 5.05 25.25 -0.29
CA ASN A 61 3.88 24.87 -1.06
C ASN A 61 3.36 23.51 -0.59
N ARG A 62 2.06 23.34 -0.54
CA ARG A 62 1.50 22.02 -0.30
C ARG A 62 1.96 21.04 -1.38
N ILE A 63 2.42 19.88 -0.97
CA ILE A 63 2.84 18.81 -1.91
C ILE A 63 1.72 18.46 -2.90
N ASN A 64 0.46 18.65 -2.52
CA ASN A 64 -0.70 18.47 -3.38
C ASN A 64 -0.72 19.34 -4.63
N ASP A 65 -0.08 20.50 -4.60
CA ASP A 65 -0.09 21.51 -5.66
C ASP A 65 1.14 21.40 -6.58
N ILE A 66 2.02 20.44 -6.29
CA ILE A 66 3.22 20.16 -7.09
C ILE A 66 2.90 19.10 -8.15
N ARG A 67 3.00 19.47 -9.44
CA ARG A 67 2.66 18.58 -10.56
C ARG A 67 3.56 17.34 -10.64
N TYR A 68 4.87 17.50 -10.53
CA TYR A 68 5.85 16.43 -10.69
C TYR A 68 6.53 16.10 -9.37
N ILE A 69 5.79 15.52 -8.44
CA ILE A 69 6.20 15.31 -7.04
C ILE A 69 7.55 14.61 -6.93
N ASN A 70 7.79 13.51 -7.66
CA ASN A 70 9.07 12.81 -7.58
C ASN A 70 10.24 13.67 -8.07
N LYS A 71 10.07 14.36 -9.21
CA LYS A 71 11.10 15.26 -9.71
C LYS A 71 11.41 16.39 -8.72
N HIS A 72 10.37 16.85 -8.01
CA HIS A 72 10.53 17.87 -6.96
C HIS A 72 11.33 17.27 -5.79
N PHE A 73 10.94 16.12 -5.26
CA PHE A 73 11.67 15.46 -4.17
C PHE A 73 13.11 15.12 -4.56
N GLU A 74 13.35 14.63 -5.78
CA GLU A 74 14.69 14.40 -6.31
C GLU A 74 15.52 15.69 -6.40
N LYS A 75 14.89 16.83 -6.78
CA LYS A 75 15.55 18.13 -6.81
C LYS A 75 15.93 18.59 -5.42
N VAL A 76 15.02 18.47 -4.45
CA VAL A 76 15.29 18.81 -3.04
C VAL A 76 16.40 17.89 -2.50
N ASN A 77 16.32 16.58 -2.75
CA ASN A 77 17.37 15.65 -2.31
C ASN A 77 18.75 16.05 -2.83
N ARG A 78 18.88 16.45 -4.10
CA ARG A 78 20.17 16.89 -4.68
C ARG A 78 20.72 18.17 -4.07
N ALA A 79 19.83 19.05 -3.59
CA ALA A 79 20.21 20.33 -2.99
C ALA A 79 20.64 20.23 -1.52
N LEU A 80 20.33 19.11 -0.87
CA LEU A 80 20.65 18.85 0.53
C LEU A 80 21.92 18.00 0.67
N ASN A 81 22.61 18.11 1.81
CA ASN A 81 23.66 17.20 2.22
C ASN A 81 23.08 15.98 2.94
N ILE A 82 23.85 14.90 3.07
CA ILE A 82 23.47 13.76 3.92
C ILE A 82 23.39 14.26 5.37
N GLY A 83 22.27 13.93 6.02
CA GLY A 83 21.99 14.41 7.37
C GLY A 83 21.04 15.62 7.43
N ASP A 84 20.92 16.40 6.35
CA ASP A 84 20.03 17.55 6.29
C ASP A 84 18.55 17.12 6.29
N TYR A 85 17.70 18.02 6.78
CA TYR A 85 16.27 17.80 6.91
C TYR A 85 15.45 18.49 5.83
N TYR A 86 14.34 17.85 5.47
CA TYR A 86 13.32 18.40 4.61
C TYR A 86 11.97 18.34 5.31
N VAL A 87 11.31 19.47 5.47
CA VAL A 87 10.01 19.63 6.12
C VAL A 87 9.00 20.18 5.15
N GLY A 88 7.80 19.64 5.16
CA GLY A 88 6.72 20.09 4.28
C GLY A 88 5.35 19.62 4.72
N VAL A 89 4.32 20.16 4.07
CA VAL A 89 2.91 19.89 4.39
C VAL A 89 2.18 19.24 3.25
N VAL A 90 1.29 18.31 3.60
CA VAL A 90 0.45 17.60 2.63
C VAL A 90 -0.96 17.39 3.16
N LYS A 91 -1.97 17.60 2.30
CA LYS A 91 -3.35 17.19 2.56
C LYS A 91 -3.53 15.76 2.08
N THR A 92 -3.58 14.81 3.00
CA THR A 92 -3.72 13.42 2.62
C THR A 92 -5.16 13.06 2.23
N LEU A 93 -5.31 11.91 1.59
CA LEU A 93 -6.62 11.35 1.24
C LEU A 93 -7.47 11.12 2.51
N GLU A 94 -6.83 10.77 3.61
CA GLU A 94 -7.44 10.55 4.91
C GLU A 94 -8.01 11.85 5.45
N ASN A 95 -7.22 12.93 5.47
CA ASN A 95 -7.68 14.28 5.85
C ASN A 95 -8.83 14.78 4.96
N TYR A 96 -8.70 14.64 3.65
CA TYR A 96 -9.77 15.00 2.71
C TYR A 96 -11.06 14.26 3.03
N ARG A 97 -10.98 12.97 3.31
CA ARG A 97 -12.14 12.15 3.63
C ARG A 97 -12.81 12.56 4.92
N ALA A 98 -12.06 12.96 5.92
CA ALA A 98 -12.59 13.43 7.19
C ALA A 98 -13.39 14.74 7.04
N THR A 99 -12.97 15.63 6.13
CA THR A 99 -13.56 16.96 5.95
C THR A 99 -14.55 17.07 4.78
N ARG A 100 -14.72 16.02 3.97
CA ARG A 100 -15.56 16.05 2.77
C ARG A 100 -17.05 16.15 3.13
N LYS A 101 -17.66 17.29 2.88
CA LYS A 101 -19.11 17.53 3.04
C LYS A 101 -19.94 16.52 2.20
N GLY A 102 -21.11 16.16 2.69
CA GLY A 102 -22.04 15.25 2.00
C GLY A 102 -21.70 13.75 2.10
N ARG A 103 -20.51 13.38 2.58
CA ARG A 103 -20.08 11.99 2.66
C ARG A 103 -20.85 11.14 3.65
N ASN A 104 -21.33 11.75 4.74
CA ASN A 104 -22.06 11.08 5.80
C ASN A 104 -23.59 11.14 5.59
N ILE A 105 -24.07 11.78 4.52
CA ILE A 105 -25.49 11.84 4.20
C ILE A 105 -25.90 10.48 3.59
N PRO A 106 -26.97 9.83 4.06
CA PRO A 106 -27.49 8.60 3.47
C PRO A 106 -27.71 8.76 1.95
N ILE A 107 -27.46 7.72 1.17
CA ILE A 107 -27.55 7.69 -0.30
C ILE A 107 -26.52 8.60 -1.00
N ILE A 108 -26.55 9.93 -0.75
CA ILE A 108 -25.62 10.91 -1.33
C ILE A 108 -24.18 10.55 -1.02
N GLY A 109 -23.90 10.13 0.21
CA GLY A 109 -22.55 9.70 0.61
C GLY A 109 -22.02 8.51 -0.19
N GLY A 110 -22.90 7.65 -0.73
CA GLY A 110 -22.54 6.59 -1.66
C GLY A 110 -21.97 7.15 -2.97
N PHE A 111 -22.72 8.06 -3.59
CA PHE A 111 -22.29 8.73 -4.83
C PHE A 111 -21.02 9.54 -4.64
N VAL A 112 -20.91 10.30 -3.55
CA VAL A 112 -19.71 11.10 -3.23
C VAL A 112 -18.50 10.17 -3.11
N ARG A 113 -18.59 9.02 -2.46
CA ARG A 113 -17.50 8.05 -2.34
C ARG A 113 -17.08 7.46 -3.69
N VAL A 114 -18.04 7.09 -4.52
CA VAL A 114 -17.78 6.55 -5.87
C VAL A 114 -17.15 7.62 -6.76
N TRP A 115 -17.69 8.84 -6.73
CA TRP A 115 -17.14 9.97 -7.49
C TRP A 115 -15.71 10.30 -7.07
N ASP A 116 -15.47 10.46 -5.76
CA ASP A 116 -14.13 10.74 -5.24
C ASP A 116 -13.14 9.62 -5.63
N PHE A 117 -13.58 8.38 -5.60
CA PHE A 117 -12.76 7.25 -6.02
C PHE A 117 -12.44 7.31 -7.53
N ALA A 118 -13.45 7.50 -8.35
CA ALA A 118 -13.29 7.59 -9.81
C ALA A 118 -12.40 8.77 -10.21
N PHE A 119 -12.70 9.96 -9.70
CA PHE A 119 -12.02 11.19 -10.10
C PHE A 119 -10.57 11.27 -9.56
N PHE A 120 -10.37 10.99 -8.26
CA PHE A 120 -9.04 11.18 -7.66
C PHE A 120 -8.15 9.94 -7.68
N ARG A 121 -8.71 8.74 -7.84
CA ARG A 121 -7.94 7.50 -7.76
C ARG A 121 -7.82 6.77 -9.09
N ILE A 122 -8.83 6.82 -9.95
CA ILE A 122 -8.85 6.14 -11.25
C ILE A 122 -8.39 7.09 -12.36
N ALA A 123 -9.05 8.25 -12.52
CA ALA A 123 -8.80 9.16 -13.64
C ALA A 123 -7.33 9.54 -13.85
N PRO A 124 -6.53 9.88 -12.81
CA PRO A 124 -5.12 10.22 -12.99
C PRO A 124 -4.22 9.02 -13.38
N LYS A 125 -4.75 7.78 -13.36
CA LYS A 125 -3.98 6.55 -13.59
C LYS A 125 -4.34 5.83 -14.89
N VAL A 126 -5.49 6.14 -15.47
CA VAL A 126 -5.96 5.51 -16.71
C VAL A 126 -5.40 6.26 -17.91
N TRP A 127 -4.83 5.50 -18.85
CA TRP A 127 -4.31 6.04 -20.09
C TRP A 127 -5.42 6.78 -20.88
N GLY A 128 -5.11 7.92 -21.47
CA GLY A 128 -6.11 8.78 -22.14
C GLY A 128 -6.79 9.75 -21.15
N ILE A 129 -7.57 9.25 -20.21
CA ILE A 129 -8.27 10.05 -19.19
C ILE A 129 -7.27 10.87 -18.35
N ARG A 130 -6.09 10.33 -18.10
CA ARG A 130 -5.00 11.03 -17.40
C ARG A 130 -4.61 12.35 -18.05
N LYS A 131 -4.59 12.43 -19.37
CA LYS A 131 -4.26 13.68 -20.10
C LYS A 131 -5.30 14.76 -19.83
N ILE A 132 -6.59 14.39 -19.92
CA ILE A 132 -7.72 15.29 -19.64
C ILE A 132 -7.70 15.74 -18.18
N TYR A 133 -7.55 14.79 -17.25
CA TYR A 133 -7.46 15.08 -15.81
C TYR A 133 -6.38 16.13 -15.51
N PHE A 134 -5.16 15.91 -15.99
CA PHE A 134 -4.06 16.85 -15.76
C PHE A 134 -4.16 18.15 -16.58
N GLY A 135 -4.88 18.14 -17.70
CA GLY A 135 -5.25 19.35 -18.44
C GLY A 135 -6.13 20.25 -17.60
N ILE A 136 -7.18 19.71 -17.00
CA ILE A 136 -8.15 20.44 -16.17
C ILE A 136 -7.52 20.87 -14.84
N THR A 137 -6.91 19.94 -14.11
CA THR A 137 -6.40 20.21 -12.75
C THR A 137 -5.05 20.92 -12.73
N ARG A 138 -4.35 20.98 -13.87
CA ARG A 138 -2.94 21.43 -13.98
C ARG A 138 -2.00 20.75 -12.97
N GLY A 139 -2.43 19.61 -12.42
CA GLY A 139 -1.71 18.85 -11.41
C GLY A 139 -1.82 19.41 -9.98
N LYS A 140 -2.66 20.43 -9.77
CA LYS A 140 -2.93 20.99 -8.44
C LYS A 140 -4.03 20.20 -7.72
N GLY A 141 -4.06 20.30 -6.37
CA GLY A 141 -5.09 19.68 -5.54
C GLY A 141 -5.11 18.15 -5.61
N ARG A 142 -3.99 17.49 -5.89
CA ARG A 142 -3.93 16.02 -5.97
C ARG A 142 -4.21 15.40 -4.63
N LEU A 143 -5.08 14.39 -4.60
CA LEU A 143 -5.27 13.59 -3.40
C LEU A 143 -4.27 12.42 -3.36
N ILE A 144 -3.38 12.49 -2.41
CA ILE A 144 -2.31 11.52 -2.18
C ILE A 144 -2.54 10.91 -0.81
N SER A 145 -2.41 9.59 -0.66
CA SER A 145 -2.49 8.97 0.66
C SER A 145 -1.21 9.22 1.48
N LYS A 146 -1.32 9.13 2.81
CA LYS A 146 -0.16 9.19 3.72
C LYS A 146 0.92 8.19 3.26
N ALA A 147 0.52 6.94 2.97
CA ALA A 147 1.45 5.93 2.48
C ALA A 147 2.15 6.31 1.16
N GLU A 148 1.44 6.95 0.24
CA GLU A 148 2.01 7.34 -1.06
C GLU A 148 3.03 8.49 -0.92
N VAL A 149 2.74 9.52 -0.12
CA VAL A 149 3.69 10.64 0.03
C VAL A 149 4.95 10.19 0.75
N LEU A 150 4.80 9.43 1.84
CA LEU A 150 5.96 8.93 2.60
C LEU A 150 6.80 7.95 1.77
N GLY A 151 6.15 7.05 1.04
CA GLY A 151 6.87 6.13 0.16
C GLY A 151 7.60 6.82 -0.99
N ARG A 152 7.08 7.93 -1.52
CA ARG A 152 7.76 8.74 -2.51
C ARG A 152 9.01 9.42 -1.93
N LEU A 153 8.91 9.95 -0.73
CA LEU A 153 10.05 10.56 -0.02
C LEU A 153 11.15 9.52 0.19
N VAL A 154 10.81 8.34 0.73
CA VAL A 154 11.79 7.26 0.93
C VAL A 154 12.41 6.80 -0.40
N SER A 155 11.62 6.66 -1.47
CA SER A 155 12.14 6.31 -2.80
C SER A 155 13.07 7.37 -3.40
N CYS A 156 12.96 8.60 -2.92
CA CYS A 156 13.83 9.72 -3.31
C CYS A 156 15.04 9.92 -2.37
N GLY A 157 15.36 8.93 -1.51
CA GLY A 157 16.58 8.93 -0.69
C GLY A 157 16.44 9.61 0.67
N PHE A 158 15.20 9.75 1.17
CA PHE A 158 14.91 10.26 2.50
C PHE A 158 14.52 9.15 3.47
N GLU A 159 14.82 9.33 4.75
CA GLU A 159 14.29 8.56 5.86
C GLU A 159 13.22 9.38 6.59
N ILE A 160 12.13 8.71 6.99
CA ILE A 160 11.04 9.36 7.73
C ILE A 160 11.48 9.51 9.18
N ASP A 161 11.56 10.75 9.62
CA ASP A 161 11.85 11.12 11.00
C ASP A 161 10.55 11.29 11.79
N GLY A 162 9.60 12.09 11.28
CA GLY A 162 8.31 12.30 11.90
C GLY A 162 7.18 12.61 10.94
N VAL A 163 5.95 12.32 11.38
CA VAL A 163 4.73 12.73 10.67
C VAL A 163 3.70 13.11 11.71
N ARG A 164 3.34 14.39 11.76
CA ARG A 164 2.36 14.93 12.69
C ARG A 164 1.09 15.35 11.95
N ARG A 165 -0.06 15.09 12.53
CA ARG A 165 -1.33 15.59 12.00
C ARG A 165 -1.65 16.92 12.69
N VAL A 166 -1.87 17.95 11.90
CA VAL A 166 -2.27 19.26 12.36
C VAL A 166 -3.50 19.67 11.57
N ASP A 167 -4.64 19.77 12.23
CA ASP A 167 -5.95 20.01 11.63
C ASP A 167 -6.24 19.07 10.42
N ASN A 168 -6.27 19.66 9.23
CA ASN A 168 -6.59 18.99 7.98
C ASN A 168 -5.36 18.69 7.11
N LEU A 169 -4.17 18.76 7.69
CA LEU A 169 -2.89 18.56 7.02
C LEU A 169 -2.04 17.55 7.79
N HIS A 170 -1.05 17.00 7.11
CA HIS A 170 0.07 16.31 7.75
C HIS A 170 1.33 17.12 7.50
N LEU A 171 2.03 17.44 8.56
CA LEU A 171 3.40 17.91 8.56
C LEU A 171 4.30 16.68 8.53
N PHE A 172 5.20 16.59 7.58
CA PHE A 172 6.22 15.54 7.54
C PHE A 172 7.61 16.15 7.74
N THR A 173 8.44 15.42 8.47
CA THR A 173 9.87 15.67 8.64
C THR A 173 10.63 14.47 8.15
N VAL A 174 11.57 14.68 7.23
CA VAL A 174 12.39 13.62 6.68
C VAL A 174 13.86 14.05 6.61
N LYS A 175 14.78 13.10 6.82
CA LYS A 175 16.21 13.29 6.79
C LYS A 175 16.80 12.71 5.51
N LYS A 176 17.70 13.42 4.82
CA LYS A 176 18.41 12.85 3.69
C LYS A 176 19.41 11.79 4.17
N VAL A 177 19.26 10.57 3.67
CA VAL A 177 20.13 9.43 4.00
C VAL A 177 20.84 8.85 2.78
N GLY A 178 20.49 9.29 1.58
CA GLY A 178 21.11 8.77 0.35
C GLY A 178 20.54 9.39 -0.91
N ASN A 179 20.88 8.79 -2.04
CA ASN A 179 20.38 9.20 -3.35
C ASN A 179 19.05 8.51 -3.69
N PRO A 180 18.26 9.07 -4.62
CA PRO A 180 17.05 8.41 -5.13
C PRO A 180 17.33 7.01 -5.65
N VAL A 181 16.46 6.05 -5.34
CA VAL A 181 16.65 4.61 -5.63
C VAL A 181 16.59 4.27 -7.13
N GLY A 182 16.23 5.22 -8.01
CA GLY A 182 16.17 5.01 -9.47
C GLY A 182 15.13 4.00 -9.96
N VAL A 183 14.40 3.33 -9.06
CA VAL A 183 13.34 2.37 -9.40
C VAL A 183 12.09 3.14 -9.85
N LYS A 184 11.52 2.75 -10.98
CA LYS A 184 10.24 3.28 -11.44
C LYS A 184 9.09 2.43 -10.87
N PRO A 185 8.45 2.84 -9.76
CA PRO A 185 7.34 2.10 -9.20
C PRO A 185 6.17 2.09 -10.17
N SER A 186 5.44 1.00 -10.19
CA SER A 186 4.23 0.92 -11.00
C SER A 186 3.05 1.60 -10.27
N TYR A 187 2.26 2.36 -11.01
CA TYR A 187 1.10 3.09 -10.46
C TYR A 187 -0.24 2.49 -10.82
N GLY A 188 -0.26 1.63 -11.83
CA GLY A 188 -1.50 1.07 -12.37
C GLY A 188 -2.30 0.28 -11.34
N PRO A 189 -3.61 0.14 -11.55
CA PRO A 189 -4.46 -0.70 -10.71
C PRO A 189 -4.11 -2.19 -10.85
N LEU A 190 -3.52 -2.57 -11.97
CA LEU A 190 -3.03 -3.91 -12.28
C LEU A 190 -1.51 -3.93 -12.21
N PHE A 191 -0.95 -4.93 -11.56
CA PHE A 191 0.50 -5.14 -11.51
C PHE A 191 0.86 -6.61 -11.62
N LYS A 192 2.12 -6.90 -11.92
CA LYS A 192 2.69 -8.23 -11.98
C LYS A 192 3.63 -8.46 -10.82
N MET A 193 3.56 -9.65 -10.24
CA MET A 193 4.52 -10.14 -9.25
C MET A 193 5.29 -11.32 -9.85
N ASN A 194 6.61 -11.29 -9.76
CA ASN A 194 7.44 -12.43 -10.13
C ASN A 194 7.25 -13.57 -9.14
N ARG A 195 6.87 -14.73 -9.65
CA ARG A 195 6.60 -15.94 -8.86
C ARG A 195 7.19 -17.16 -9.55
N VAL A 196 7.49 -18.19 -8.76
CA VAL A 196 7.98 -19.45 -9.26
C VAL A 196 6.82 -20.26 -9.85
N GLY A 197 6.93 -20.65 -11.11
CA GLY A 197 6.01 -21.50 -11.86
C GLY A 197 6.54 -22.90 -12.07
N LYS A 198 5.96 -23.60 -13.05
CA LYS A 198 6.38 -24.96 -13.43
C LYS A 198 7.86 -24.96 -13.87
N ASN A 199 8.59 -26.01 -13.52
CA ASN A 199 10.02 -26.21 -13.81
C ASN A 199 10.91 -25.09 -13.28
N GLY A 200 10.52 -24.40 -12.19
CA GLY A 200 11.27 -23.29 -11.63
C GLY A 200 11.22 -22.00 -12.45
N LYS A 201 10.50 -21.96 -13.57
CA LYS A 201 10.38 -20.78 -14.43
C LYS A 201 9.72 -19.63 -13.68
N ILE A 202 10.31 -18.42 -13.78
CA ILE A 202 9.68 -17.23 -13.22
C ILE A 202 8.54 -16.76 -14.13
N ILE A 203 7.35 -16.64 -13.55
CA ILE A 203 6.13 -16.16 -14.20
C ILE A 203 5.67 -14.84 -13.58
N GLY A 204 5.08 -13.96 -14.38
CA GLY A 204 4.48 -12.72 -13.91
C GLY A 204 3.02 -12.89 -13.54
N VAL A 205 2.73 -13.02 -12.26
CA VAL A 205 1.36 -13.22 -11.74
C VAL A 205 0.64 -11.89 -11.65
N TYR A 206 -0.49 -11.76 -12.33
CA TYR A 206 -1.31 -10.54 -12.34
C TYR A 206 -2.18 -10.43 -11.10
N LYS A 207 -2.21 -9.23 -10.51
CA LYS A 207 -3.10 -8.88 -9.40
C LYS A 207 -3.59 -7.45 -9.49
N PHE A 208 -4.77 -7.18 -8.91
CA PHE A 208 -5.15 -5.80 -8.62
C PHE A 208 -4.35 -5.26 -7.44
N ARG A 209 -3.98 -3.99 -7.53
CA ARG A 209 -3.24 -3.30 -6.48
C ARG A 209 -4.16 -2.99 -5.29
N THR A 210 -3.87 -3.59 -4.17
CA THR A 210 -4.57 -3.39 -2.90
C THR A 210 -3.85 -2.45 -1.94
N MET A 211 -2.58 -2.18 -2.15
CA MET A 211 -1.82 -1.20 -1.39
C MET A 211 -1.70 0.12 -2.15
N HIS A 212 -1.50 1.21 -1.44
CA HIS A 212 -1.20 2.50 -2.06
C HIS A 212 0.11 2.44 -2.85
N PRO A 213 0.28 3.24 -3.92
CA PRO A 213 1.55 3.34 -4.63
C PRO A 213 2.70 3.70 -3.67
N TYR A 214 3.90 3.20 -3.93
CA TYR A 214 5.11 3.38 -3.11
C TYR A 214 5.06 2.80 -1.69
N SER A 215 4.01 2.09 -1.32
CA SER A 215 3.89 1.50 0.01
C SER A 215 4.95 0.46 0.33
N GLU A 216 5.59 -0.10 -0.67
CA GLU A 216 6.75 -0.99 -0.55
C GLU A 216 7.94 -0.34 0.14
N PHE A 217 8.16 0.95 -0.06
CA PHE A 217 9.30 1.69 0.50
C PHE A 217 9.15 2.01 1.99
N ILE A 218 7.92 2.02 2.54
CA ILE A 218 7.67 2.37 3.94
C ILE A 218 7.46 1.14 4.85
N GLN A 219 7.74 -0.06 4.38
CA GLN A 219 7.53 -1.26 5.18
C GLN A 219 8.41 -1.26 6.44
N SER A 220 9.69 -0.96 6.29
CA SER A 220 10.63 -0.91 7.42
C SER A 220 10.25 0.18 8.43
N TYR A 221 9.80 1.34 7.95
CA TYR A 221 9.28 2.41 8.81
C TYR A 221 8.08 1.92 9.62
N LEU A 222 7.10 1.27 9.00
CA LEU A 222 5.92 0.75 9.70
C LEU A 222 6.24 -0.34 10.71
N ILE A 223 7.19 -1.22 10.40
CA ILE A 223 7.63 -2.24 11.34
C ILE A 223 8.30 -1.59 12.56
N ARG A 224 9.15 -0.57 12.33
CA ARG A 224 9.84 0.15 13.40
C ARG A 224 8.88 0.93 14.29
N THR A 225 7.85 1.58 13.71
CA THR A 225 6.92 2.44 14.44
C THR A 225 5.80 1.66 15.12
N ASN A 226 5.19 0.70 14.41
CA ASN A 226 3.96 0.05 14.85
C ASN A 226 4.17 -1.39 15.35
N GLY A 227 5.29 -2.01 14.98
CA GLY A 227 5.57 -3.41 15.30
C GLY A 227 4.62 -4.40 14.63
N TYR A 228 4.66 -5.66 15.08
CA TYR A 228 3.78 -6.72 14.64
C TYR A 228 2.64 -6.96 15.62
N GLY A 229 1.44 -7.23 15.10
CA GLY A 229 0.32 -7.72 15.90
C GLY A 229 0.41 -9.24 16.13
N GLU A 230 -0.51 -9.76 16.93
CA GLU A 230 -0.60 -11.19 17.26
C GLU A 230 -0.67 -12.12 16.04
N ASN A 231 -1.19 -11.63 14.93
CA ASN A 231 -1.32 -12.37 13.67
C ASN A 231 -0.08 -12.29 12.76
N GLY A 232 1.05 -11.78 13.26
CA GLY A 232 2.26 -11.55 12.47
C GLY A 232 2.10 -10.50 11.36
N LYS A 233 1.00 -9.73 11.38
CA LYS A 233 0.77 -8.60 10.47
C LYS A 233 1.20 -7.30 11.16
N ILE A 234 1.67 -6.32 10.37
CA ILE A 234 2.02 -5.00 10.91
C ILE A 234 0.77 -4.36 11.52
N LYS A 235 0.89 -3.85 12.75
CA LYS A 235 -0.19 -3.10 13.39
C LYS A 235 -0.46 -1.82 12.62
N ASP A 236 -1.72 -1.37 12.60
CA ASP A 236 -2.16 -0.10 11.99
C ASP A 236 -1.53 0.18 10.62
N ASP A 237 -1.54 -0.86 9.79
CA ASP A 237 -0.99 -0.79 8.43
C ASP A 237 -1.85 0.11 7.54
N PHE A 238 -1.53 1.40 7.50
CA PHE A 238 -2.23 2.40 6.68
C PHE A 238 -1.91 2.32 5.18
N ARG A 239 -1.10 1.34 4.75
CA ARG A 239 -0.83 1.12 3.31
C ARG A 239 -2.03 0.60 2.56
N MET A 240 -3.03 0.06 3.26
CA MET A 240 -4.23 -0.51 2.68
C MET A 240 -5.46 0.37 2.89
N SER A 241 -6.27 0.55 1.85
CA SER A 241 -7.57 1.18 1.98
C SER A 241 -8.63 0.19 2.48
N ARG A 242 -9.79 0.71 2.96
CA ARG A 242 -10.95 -0.15 3.31
C ARG A 242 -11.39 -1.05 2.14
N TRP A 243 -11.41 -0.52 0.92
CA TRP A 243 -11.71 -1.27 -0.29
C TRP A 243 -10.72 -2.41 -0.53
N SER A 244 -9.46 -2.17 -0.27
CA SER A 244 -8.40 -3.17 -0.40
C SER A 244 -8.60 -4.35 0.56
N LYS A 245 -9.06 -4.07 1.77
CA LYS A 245 -9.42 -5.13 2.75
C LYS A 245 -10.58 -5.98 2.24
N ILE A 246 -11.63 -5.36 1.67
CA ILE A 246 -12.75 -6.06 1.04
C ILE A 246 -12.28 -6.89 -0.16
N MET A 247 -11.51 -6.30 -1.06
CA MET A 247 -10.98 -7.01 -2.23
C MET A 247 -10.21 -8.26 -1.83
N ARG A 248 -9.32 -8.16 -0.84
CA ARG A 248 -8.57 -9.32 -0.32
C ARG A 248 -9.49 -10.35 0.33
N LYS A 249 -10.43 -9.90 1.15
CA LYS A 249 -11.37 -10.80 1.84
C LYS A 249 -12.13 -11.71 0.86
N TYR A 250 -12.47 -11.19 -0.33
CA TYR A 250 -13.25 -11.89 -1.36
C TYR A 250 -12.43 -12.34 -2.57
N TRP A 251 -11.09 -12.34 -2.49
CA TRP A 251 -10.15 -12.68 -3.59
C TRP A 251 -10.34 -11.86 -4.88
N ILE A 252 -11.04 -10.73 -4.82
CA ILE A 252 -11.25 -9.86 -5.99
C ILE A 252 -9.90 -9.37 -6.54
N ASP A 253 -8.91 -9.15 -5.66
CA ASP A 253 -7.55 -8.76 -6.07
C ASP A 253 -6.83 -9.84 -6.87
N GLU A 254 -7.28 -11.09 -6.80
CA GLU A 254 -6.68 -12.22 -7.51
C GLU A 254 -7.38 -12.57 -8.84
N ILE A 255 -8.55 -11.95 -9.14
CA ILE A 255 -9.27 -12.18 -10.42
C ILE A 255 -8.36 -12.01 -11.65
N PRO A 256 -7.41 -11.03 -11.72
CA PRO A 256 -6.53 -10.91 -12.87
C PRO A 256 -5.62 -12.12 -13.12
N GLN A 257 -5.47 -13.05 -12.15
CA GLN A 257 -4.75 -14.31 -12.36
C GLN A 257 -5.41 -15.20 -13.43
N LEU A 258 -6.69 -15.00 -13.73
CA LEU A 258 -7.35 -15.66 -14.86
C LEU A 258 -6.63 -15.37 -16.18
N LEU A 259 -6.00 -14.23 -16.34
CA LEU A 259 -5.13 -13.95 -17.49
C LEU A 259 -3.91 -14.88 -17.53
N ASN A 260 -3.39 -15.29 -16.37
CA ASN A 260 -2.30 -16.27 -16.31
C ASN A 260 -2.79 -17.68 -16.67
N VAL A 261 -4.03 -17.99 -16.33
CA VAL A 261 -4.65 -19.27 -16.75
C VAL A 261 -4.82 -19.31 -18.27
N LEU A 262 -5.36 -18.24 -18.87
CA LEU A 262 -5.53 -18.11 -20.32
C LEU A 262 -4.19 -18.17 -21.07
N LYS A 263 -3.13 -17.60 -20.49
CA LYS A 263 -1.76 -17.67 -21.03
C LYS A 263 -1.10 -19.03 -20.83
N GLY A 264 -1.69 -19.91 -20.05
CA GLY A 264 -1.12 -21.21 -19.73
C GLY A 264 0.00 -21.21 -18.70
N ASP A 265 0.26 -20.08 -18.03
CA ASP A 265 1.25 -19.97 -16.95
C ASP A 265 0.76 -20.60 -15.65
N MET A 266 -0.54 -20.53 -15.41
CA MET A 266 -1.22 -21.04 -14.21
C MET A 266 -2.42 -21.93 -14.60
N LYS A 267 -3.02 -22.55 -13.60
CA LYS A 267 -4.30 -23.26 -13.69
C LYS A 267 -5.28 -22.79 -12.61
N LEU A 268 -6.54 -23.21 -12.68
CA LEU A 268 -7.56 -22.76 -11.74
C LEU A 268 -7.26 -23.23 -10.31
N VAL A 269 -6.95 -24.52 -10.13
CA VAL A 269 -6.61 -25.11 -8.83
C VAL A 269 -5.17 -25.59 -8.83
N GLY A 270 -4.44 -25.31 -7.79
CA GLY A 270 -3.04 -25.74 -7.66
C GLY A 270 -2.33 -25.08 -6.49
N VAL A 271 -1.09 -25.47 -6.28
CA VAL A 271 -0.24 -24.83 -5.26
C VAL A 271 -0.14 -23.32 -5.49
N ARG A 272 -0.12 -22.55 -4.42
CA ARG A 272 -0.04 -21.09 -4.53
C ARG A 272 1.28 -20.64 -5.16
N PRO A 273 1.28 -19.71 -6.13
CA PRO A 273 2.52 -19.16 -6.68
C PRO A 273 3.26 -18.32 -5.63
N VAL A 274 4.48 -18.72 -5.30
CA VAL A 274 5.30 -18.10 -4.26
C VAL A 274 6.46 -17.30 -4.82
N SER A 275 7.05 -16.41 -4.00
CA SER A 275 8.27 -15.68 -4.38
C SER A 275 9.46 -16.63 -4.49
N LYS A 276 10.50 -16.22 -5.22
CA LYS A 276 11.74 -17.00 -5.32
C LYS A 276 12.37 -17.19 -3.94
N VAL A 277 12.41 -16.14 -3.11
CA VAL A 277 12.96 -16.21 -1.76
C VAL A 277 12.24 -17.28 -0.93
N TYR A 278 10.90 -17.21 -0.85
CA TYR A 278 10.14 -18.22 -0.11
C TYR A 278 10.28 -19.63 -0.70
N PHE A 279 10.36 -19.74 -2.03
CA PHE A 279 10.56 -21.03 -2.69
C PHE A 279 11.90 -21.67 -2.29
N ASP A 280 12.97 -20.86 -2.18
CA ASP A 280 14.31 -21.34 -1.82
C ASP A 280 14.39 -21.81 -0.37
N GLU A 281 13.54 -21.30 0.52
CA GLU A 281 13.43 -21.71 1.92
C GLU A 281 12.64 -23.02 2.12
N LEU A 282 11.92 -23.50 1.10
CA LEU A 282 11.17 -24.75 1.18
C LEU A 282 12.10 -25.98 1.23
N PRO A 283 11.68 -27.10 1.87
CA PRO A 283 12.40 -28.37 1.76
C PRO A 283 12.55 -28.83 0.30
N GLU A 284 13.71 -29.40 -0.04
CA GLU A 284 14.02 -29.82 -1.42
C GLU A 284 13.00 -30.76 -2.02
N GLU A 285 12.48 -31.70 -1.25
CA GLU A 285 11.44 -32.61 -1.70
C GLU A 285 10.19 -31.85 -2.16
N LEU A 286 9.74 -30.86 -1.39
CA LEU A 286 8.57 -30.03 -1.71
C LEU A 286 8.83 -29.12 -2.92
N LYS A 287 10.03 -28.56 -3.05
CA LYS A 287 10.45 -27.81 -4.25
C LYS A 287 10.31 -28.66 -5.50
N ASN A 288 10.84 -29.87 -5.46
CA ASN A 288 10.83 -30.80 -6.58
C ASN A 288 9.40 -31.22 -6.95
N GLN A 289 8.56 -31.51 -5.97
CA GLN A 289 7.16 -31.84 -6.19
C GLN A 289 6.37 -30.67 -6.78
N ARG A 290 6.53 -29.46 -6.23
CA ARG A 290 5.87 -28.23 -6.72
C ARG A 290 6.27 -27.89 -8.14
N SER A 291 7.53 -28.04 -8.49
CA SER A 291 8.08 -27.72 -9.81
C SER A 291 7.51 -28.57 -10.96
N ARG A 292 6.98 -29.75 -10.67
CA ARG A 292 6.34 -30.61 -11.67
C ARG A 292 5.02 -30.05 -12.21
N PHE A 293 4.36 -29.16 -11.45
CA PHE A 293 3.02 -28.68 -11.78
C PHE A 293 2.98 -27.17 -11.94
N LYS A 294 2.04 -26.68 -12.79
CA LYS A 294 1.72 -25.24 -12.84
C LYS A 294 1.04 -24.83 -11.53
N PRO A 295 1.37 -23.63 -10.98
CA PRO A 295 0.64 -23.10 -9.83
C PRO A 295 -0.81 -22.79 -10.16
N GLY A 296 -1.66 -22.68 -9.13
CA GLY A 296 -3.09 -22.42 -9.27
C GLY A 296 -3.53 -21.08 -8.68
N CYS A 297 -4.66 -20.58 -9.17
CA CYS A 297 -5.34 -19.40 -8.62
C CYS A 297 -6.00 -19.72 -7.27
N ILE A 298 -6.62 -20.91 -7.16
CA ILE A 298 -7.29 -21.39 -5.96
C ILE A 298 -6.35 -22.36 -5.24
N PRO A 299 -5.81 -21.97 -4.07
CA PRO A 299 -4.92 -22.84 -3.31
C PRO A 299 -5.66 -24.05 -2.69
N PRO A 300 -4.98 -25.19 -2.48
CA PRO A 300 -5.58 -26.41 -1.95
C PRO A 300 -6.25 -26.25 -0.58
N TYR A 301 -5.72 -25.42 0.31
CA TYR A 301 -6.30 -25.20 1.64
C TYR A 301 -7.74 -24.65 1.58
N VAL A 302 -8.11 -23.95 0.51
CA VAL A 302 -9.48 -23.48 0.29
C VAL A 302 -10.42 -24.67 0.02
N ALA A 303 -9.97 -25.60 -0.84
CA ALA A 303 -10.73 -26.81 -1.15
C ALA A 303 -10.84 -27.77 0.05
N PHE A 304 -9.80 -27.85 0.87
CA PHE A 304 -9.83 -28.67 2.11
C PHE A 304 -10.52 -27.96 3.28
N ASN A 305 -10.88 -26.68 3.14
CA ASN A 305 -11.50 -25.84 4.17
C ASN A 305 -10.63 -25.65 5.42
N GLU A 306 -9.32 -25.73 5.27
CA GLU A 306 -8.36 -25.58 6.35
C GLU A 306 -8.01 -24.11 6.60
N LYS A 307 -7.45 -23.82 7.79
CA LYS A 307 -6.98 -22.47 8.12
C LYS A 307 -5.84 -22.04 7.20
N SER A 308 -5.65 -20.74 7.05
CA SER A 308 -4.53 -20.16 6.26
C SER A 308 -3.23 -20.01 7.07
N SER A 309 -3.04 -20.79 8.16
CA SER A 309 -1.77 -20.86 8.88
C SER A 309 -0.69 -21.53 8.02
N LEU A 310 0.57 -21.17 8.22
CA LEU A 310 1.68 -21.68 7.41
C LEU A 310 1.72 -23.22 7.39
N ASN A 311 1.60 -23.87 8.54
CA ASN A 311 1.63 -25.31 8.64
C ASN A 311 0.47 -25.98 7.91
N SER A 312 -0.77 -25.50 8.13
CA SER A 312 -1.95 -26.04 7.42
C SER A 312 -1.86 -25.87 5.90
N VAL A 313 -1.31 -24.75 5.44
CA VAL A 313 -1.10 -24.50 4.00
C VAL A 313 -0.11 -25.51 3.42
N LEU A 314 1.03 -25.75 4.10
CA LEU A 314 2.04 -26.71 3.65
C LEU A 314 1.52 -28.14 3.64
N GLU A 315 0.78 -28.57 4.66
CA GLU A 315 0.14 -29.89 4.73
C GLU A 315 -0.89 -30.08 3.58
N CYS A 316 -1.73 -29.07 3.35
CA CYS A 316 -2.69 -29.10 2.26
C CYS A 316 -2.00 -29.17 0.89
N GLU A 317 -0.87 -28.49 0.72
CA GLU A 317 -0.10 -28.56 -0.51
C GLU A 317 0.50 -29.95 -0.74
N LYS A 318 1.12 -30.54 0.30
CA LYS A 318 1.65 -31.92 0.22
C LYS A 318 0.54 -32.91 -0.19
N LYS A 319 -0.58 -32.89 0.55
CA LYS A 319 -1.74 -33.74 0.25
C LYS A 319 -2.25 -33.57 -1.18
N TYR A 320 -2.31 -32.30 -1.65
CA TYR A 320 -2.73 -32.02 -3.03
C TYR A 320 -1.74 -32.60 -4.04
N LEU A 321 -0.43 -32.42 -3.82
CA LEU A 321 0.61 -32.91 -4.74
C LEU A 321 0.62 -34.43 -4.84
N GLU A 322 0.41 -35.13 -3.72
CA GLU A 322 0.22 -36.61 -3.69
C GLU A 322 -1.02 -37.04 -4.49
N MET A 323 -2.17 -36.39 -4.21
CA MET A 323 -3.41 -36.67 -4.96
C MET A 323 -3.24 -36.41 -6.46
N LYS A 324 -2.54 -35.31 -6.82
CA LYS A 324 -2.31 -34.93 -8.22
C LYS A 324 -1.36 -35.89 -8.93
N THR A 325 -0.39 -36.43 -8.23
CA THR A 325 0.50 -37.47 -8.78
C THR A 325 -0.25 -38.79 -9.03
N LYS A 326 -1.13 -39.18 -8.09
CA LYS A 326 -1.95 -40.43 -8.23
C LYS A 326 -3.04 -40.27 -9.27
N ASN A 327 -3.70 -39.09 -9.36
CA ASN A 327 -4.83 -38.81 -10.24
C ASN A 327 -4.68 -37.48 -10.98
N PRO A 328 -3.88 -37.43 -12.06
CA PRO A 328 -3.53 -36.18 -12.74
C PRO A 328 -4.71 -35.41 -13.34
N TYR A 329 -5.76 -36.10 -13.78
CA TYR A 329 -6.87 -35.49 -14.52
C TYR A 329 -8.02 -35.04 -13.61
N PHE A 330 -8.43 -35.82 -12.63
CA PHE A 330 -9.63 -35.56 -11.83
C PHE A 330 -9.38 -34.75 -10.56
N THR A 331 -8.16 -34.69 -10.05
CA THR A 331 -7.84 -34.00 -8.80
C THR A 331 -8.21 -32.50 -8.85
N ASP A 332 -7.82 -31.81 -9.90
CA ASP A 332 -8.08 -30.36 -10.02
C ASP A 332 -9.58 -30.07 -10.14
N THR A 333 -10.31 -30.85 -10.94
CA THR A 333 -11.75 -30.69 -11.13
C THR A 333 -12.52 -30.96 -9.82
N LYS A 334 -12.19 -32.06 -9.13
CA LYS A 334 -12.78 -32.37 -7.81
C LYS A 334 -12.54 -31.27 -6.79
N LEU A 335 -11.32 -30.78 -6.70
CA LEU A 335 -10.98 -29.74 -5.74
C LEU A 335 -11.54 -28.36 -6.13
N PHE A 336 -11.72 -28.08 -7.42
CA PHE A 336 -12.38 -26.88 -7.89
C PHE A 336 -13.82 -26.79 -7.36
N PHE A 337 -14.64 -27.81 -7.59
CA PHE A 337 -16.02 -27.81 -7.10
C PHE A 337 -16.08 -27.77 -5.57
N LYS A 338 -15.17 -28.46 -4.88
CA LYS A 338 -15.09 -28.42 -3.43
C LYS A 338 -14.70 -27.04 -2.90
N ALA A 339 -13.78 -26.35 -3.58
CA ALA A 339 -13.39 -24.97 -3.22
C ALA A 339 -14.55 -24.01 -3.44
N ILE A 340 -15.25 -24.06 -4.57
CA ILE A 340 -16.44 -23.24 -4.83
C ILE A 340 -17.51 -23.48 -3.76
N PHE A 341 -17.80 -24.75 -3.44
CA PHE A 341 -18.73 -25.08 -2.36
C PHE A 341 -18.32 -24.43 -1.02
N ASN A 342 -17.05 -24.54 -0.64
CA ASN A 342 -16.56 -23.96 0.61
C ASN A 342 -16.61 -22.42 0.61
N ILE A 343 -16.35 -21.77 -0.53
CA ILE A 343 -16.43 -20.30 -0.67
C ILE A 343 -17.87 -19.82 -0.55
N VAL A 344 -18.80 -20.50 -1.24
CA VAL A 344 -20.21 -20.06 -1.34
C VAL A 344 -20.97 -20.44 -0.07
N PHE A 345 -20.93 -21.71 0.33
CA PHE A 345 -21.79 -22.24 1.39
C PHE A 345 -21.16 -22.22 2.78
N LYS A 346 -19.83 -22.42 2.89
CA LYS A 346 -19.14 -22.36 4.19
C LYS A 346 -18.52 -21.00 4.49
N GLY A 347 -18.73 -20.02 3.59
CA GLY A 347 -18.23 -18.68 3.80
C GLY A 347 -16.70 -18.57 3.88
N LYS A 348 -15.95 -19.51 3.26
CA LYS A 348 -14.49 -19.47 3.26
C LYS A 348 -14.00 -18.14 2.67
N ARG A 349 -13.08 -17.48 3.36
CA ARG A 349 -12.52 -16.20 2.96
C ARG A 349 -10.99 -16.26 2.94
N SER A 350 -10.38 -15.31 2.23
CA SER A 350 -8.94 -15.09 2.30
C SER A 350 -8.57 -14.65 3.72
N GLY A 351 -7.62 -15.33 4.32
CA GLY A 351 -7.13 -15.05 5.67
C GLY A 351 -6.13 -13.89 5.72
#